data_9ed98a7c970cd7d3a62c594f59d60726
#
_entry.id   9ed98a7c970cd7d3a62c594f59d60726
#
_cell.length_a   1.000
_cell.length_b   1.000
_cell.length_c   1.000
_cell.angle_alpha   90.00
_cell.angle_beta   90.00
_cell.angle_gamma   90.00
#
_symmetry.space_group_name_H-M   'P 1'
#
loop_
_entity.id
_entity.type
_entity.pdbx_description
1 polymer ?
#
loop_
_entity_poly.entity_id
_entity_poly.type
_entity_poly.pdbx_seq_one_letter_code
_entity_poly.pdbx_strand_id
1 'polypeptide(L)'
;TFEPRGFVNPGFPHFSLPDGLDALLADVPPATAPFGDIAWGAGHAPLLFQRLGHLATEHPLLTCFKWGNSPAALLLGEGMWRWRMVGHLQTGSHDAFDTMWRRIVQYLTSDESVERFRIDAPRVVAEDQAVRLQARVYDATFSPALGAEVALVLTDEKGLDFNFMFSGHPDGEATGYQLDM
;
A
#
# COMPACT_ATOMS: atom_id res chain seq x y z
N THR A 1 -17.61 14.87 18.67
CA THR A 1 -16.14 14.91 18.48
C THR A 1 -15.47 14.83 19.82
N PHE A 2 -14.27 14.32 19.86
CA PHE A 2 -13.37 14.28 21.00
C PHE A 2 -11.94 14.55 20.54
N GLU A 3 -11.03 14.74 21.46
CA GLU A 3 -9.69 15.26 21.17
C GLU A 3 -8.61 14.25 21.60
N PRO A 4 -8.34 13.19 20.80
CA PRO A 4 -7.29 12.23 21.09
C PRO A 4 -5.92 12.77 20.66
N ARG A 5 -4.87 12.30 21.31
CA ARG A 5 -3.49 12.37 20.81
C ARG A 5 -3.14 11.11 20.07
N GLY A 6 -2.29 11.22 19.07
CA GLY A 6 -1.72 10.05 18.39
C GLY A 6 -0.54 9.47 19.18
N PHE A 7 -0.36 8.15 19.12
CA PHE A 7 0.89 7.50 19.50
C PHE A 7 1.21 6.37 18.53
N VAL A 8 2.49 6.11 18.37
CA VAL A 8 3.00 5.16 17.37
C VAL A 8 2.65 3.72 17.74
N ASN A 9 2.26 2.94 16.75
CA ASN A 9 2.18 1.49 16.88
C ASN A 9 3.57 0.88 16.59
N PRO A 10 4.26 0.31 17.59
CA PRO A 10 5.58 -0.28 17.39
C PRO A 10 5.54 -1.54 16.50
N GLY A 11 4.36 -2.16 16.36
CA GLY A 11 4.14 -3.35 15.52
C GLY A 11 3.67 -3.02 14.09
N PHE A 12 3.76 -1.77 13.64
CA PHE A 12 3.32 -1.41 12.28
C PHE A 12 4.19 -2.10 11.20
N PRO A 13 3.57 -2.88 10.26
CA PRO A 13 4.33 -3.82 9.45
C PRO A 13 4.85 -3.27 8.10
N HIS A 14 4.30 -2.15 7.59
CA HIS A 14 4.52 -1.80 6.19
C HIS A 14 5.80 -1.00 5.92
N PHE A 15 6.23 -0.16 6.86
CA PHE A 15 7.47 0.60 6.75
C PHE A 15 7.96 1.07 8.13
N SER A 16 9.26 1.34 8.24
CA SER A 16 9.84 1.88 9.48
C SER A 16 9.42 3.34 9.66
N LEU A 17 9.12 3.74 10.89
CA LEU A 17 8.80 5.12 11.21
C LEU A 17 10.06 5.96 11.41
N PRO A 18 10.01 7.29 11.19
CA PRO A 18 11.16 8.14 11.39
C PRO A 18 11.53 8.23 12.87
N ASP A 19 12.82 8.36 13.14
CA ASP A 19 13.31 8.66 14.48
C ASP A 19 12.73 10.00 14.97
N GLY A 20 12.44 10.07 16.28
CA GLY A 20 11.89 11.26 16.91
C GLY A 20 10.37 11.45 16.73
N LEU A 21 9.67 10.59 15.98
CA LEU A 21 8.21 10.69 15.82
C LEU A 21 7.48 10.52 17.16
N ASP A 22 7.91 9.58 18.01
CA ASP A 22 7.31 9.39 19.34
C ASP A 22 7.48 10.61 20.22
N ALA A 23 8.65 11.24 20.20
CA ALA A 23 8.91 12.47 20.93
C ALA A 23 8.03 13.63 20.43
N LEU A 24 7.89 13.74 19.11
CA LEU A 24 6.98 14.73 18.52
C LEU A 24 5.54 14.50 18.99
N LEU A 25 5.03 13.27 18.90
CA LEU A 25 3.64 12.94 19.22
C LEU A 25 3.31 13.06 20.72
N ALA A 26 4.32 13.04 21.59
CA ALA A 26 4.13 13.22 23.02
C ALA A 26 3.62 14.64 23.38
N ASP A 27 4.06 15.65 22.63
CA ASP A 27 3.85 17.08 22.99
C ASP A 27 2.97 17.83 21.98
N VAL A 28 2.49 17.19 20.92
CA VAL A 28 1.61 17.86 19.96
C VAL A 28 0.20 18.05 20.52
N PRO A 29 -0.53 19.09 20.05
CA PRO A 29 -1.94 19.27 20.39
C PRO A 29 -2.77 18.06 19.90
N PRO A 30 -3.86 17.74 20.59
CA PRO A 30 -4.73 16.65 20.19
C PRO A 30 -5.35 16.90 18.80
N ALA A 31 -5.61 15.84 18.06
CA ALA A 31 -6.43 15.89 16.86
C ALA A 31 -7.91 15.95 17.25
N THR A 32 -8.76 16.44 16.36
CA THR A 32 -10.20 16.36 16.53
C THR A 32 -10.72 15.14 15.80
N ALA A 33 -11.29 14.17 16.51
CA ALA A 33 -11.76 12.91 15.94
C ALA A 33 -13.27 12.73 16.09
N PRO A 34 -13.93 11.97 15.19
CA PRO A 34 -15.33 11.60 15.36
C PRO A 34 -15.50 10.68 16.57
N PHE A 35 -16.61 10.84 17.28
CA PHE A 35 -16.98 9.95 18.39
C PHE A 35 -17.75 8.74 17.83
N GLY A 36 -17.44 7.56 18.32
CA GLY A 36 -18.12 6.31 17.99
C GLY A 36 -17.15 5.14 17.83
N ASP A 37 -17.68 3.94 17.88
CA ASP A 37 -16.94 2.73 17.60
C ASP A 37 -16.93 2.47 16.10
N ILE A 38 -15.76 2.25 15.54
CA ILE A 38 -15.57 1.89 14.15
C ILE A 38 -15.17 0.43 14.10
N ALA A 39 -15.99 -0.38 13.44
CA ALA A 39 -15.65 -1.77 13.18
C ALA A 39 -14.65 -1.86 12.02
N TRP A 40 -13.52 -2.48 12.28
CA TRP A 40 -12.46 -2.69 11.29
C TRP A 40 -12.56 -4.07 10.68
N GLY A 41 -12.43 -4.14 9.36
CA GLY A 41 -12.25 -5.41 8.66
C GLY A 41 -10.89 -6.05 8.94
N ALA A 42 -10.77 -7.33 8.61
CA ALA A 42 -9.48 -8.01 8.68
C ALA A 42 -8.45 -7.36 7.74
N GLY A 43 -7.20 -7.29 8.17
CA GLY A 43 -6.08 -6.77 7.36
C GLY A 43 -5.84 -5.27 7.43
N HIS A 44 -6.48 -4.55 8.36
CA HIS A 44 -6.06 -3.18 8.69
C HIS A 44 -4.81 -3.19 9.56
N ALA A 45 -3.93 -2.23 9.33
CA ALA A 45 -2.68 -2.06 10.07
C ALA A 45 -2.63 -0.63 10.64
N PRO A 46 -2.95 -0.43 11.93
CA PRO A 46 -2.83 0.89 12.55
C PRO A 46 -1.39 1.37 12.57
N LEU A 47 -1.15 2.58 12.06
CA LEU A 47 0.12 3.28 12.18
C LEU A 47 0.14 4.12 13.45
N LEU A 48 -0.95 4.82 13.73
CA LEU A 48 -1.15 5.59 14.95
C LEU A 48 -2.41 5.12 15.65
N PHE A 49 -2.31 4.92 16.97
CA PHE A 49 -3.43 4.73 17.85
C PHE A 49 -3.84 6.03 18.55
N GLN A 50 -5.02 6.04 19.13
CA GLN A 50 -5.57 7.15 19.87
C GLN A 50 -5.21 7.03 21.36
N ARG A 51 -4.81 8.15 21.98
CA ARG A 51 -4.61 8.29 23.41
C ARG A 51 -5.54 9.36 23.96
N LEU A 52 -6.30 9.03 25.00
CA LEU A 52 -7.19 9.95 25.70
C LEU A 52 -6.59 10.27 27.08
N GLY A 53 -6.00 11.45 27.23
CA GLY A 53 -5.23 11.79 28.41
C GLY A 53 -4.07 10.81 28.62
N HIS A 54 -4.14 10.01 29.69
CA HIS A 54 -3.14 8.97 29.99
C HIS A 54 -3.54 7.56 29.50
N LEU A 55 -4.77 7.41 29.01
CA LEU A 55 -5.28 6.11 28.55
C LEU A 55 -4.89 5.88 27.09
N ALA A 56 -4.02 4.91 26.85
CA ALA A 56 -3.76 4.38 25.51
C ALA A 56 -4.92 3.48 25.11
N THR A 57 -5.42 3.64 23.89
CA THR A 57 -6.49 2.82 23.34
C THR A 57 -6.00 2.01 22.16
N GLU A 58 -6.74 0.98 21.77
CA GLU A 58 -6.50 0.22 20.55
C GLU A 58 -7.26 0.81 19.33
N HIS A 59 -7.90 1.97 19.51
CA HIS A 59 -8.60 2.65 18.42
C HIS A 59 -7.58 3.32 17.48
N PRO A 60 -7.59 3.01 16.19
CA PRO A 60 -6.73 3.67 15.22
C PRO A 60 -7.04 5.16 15.09
N LEU A 61 -6.02 6.00 14.99
CA LEU A 61 -6.12 7.38 14.54
C LEU A 61 -5.73 7.49 13.05
N LEU A 62 -4.72 6.72 12.66
CA LEU A 62 -4.28 6.57 11.28
C LEU A 62 -4.01 5.09 11.02
N THR A 63 -4.64 4.53 10.02
CA THR A 63 -4.49 3.12 9.68
C THR A 63 -4.29 2.91 8.19
N CYS A 64 -3.49 1.92 7.83
CA CYS A 64 -3.29 1.45 6.46
C CYS A 64 -4.07 0.15 6.25
N PHE A 65 -4.55 -0.08 5.03
CA PHE A 65 -5.28 -1.27 4.64
C PHE A 65 -5.26 -1.43 3.13
N LYS A 66 -5.81 -2.52 2.61
CA LYS A 66 -6.02 -2.70 1.16
C LYS A 66 -7.49 -2.46 0.81
N TRP A 67 -7.72 -1.63 -0.20
CA TRP A 67 -9.02 -1.45 -0.82
C TRP A 67 -9.01 -2.13 -2.20
N GLY A 68 -9.58 -3.31 -2.26
CA GLY A 68 -9.35 -4.21 -3.39
C GLY A 68 -7.87 -4.60 -3.45
N ASN A 69 -7.20 -4.29 -4.56
CA ASN A 69 -5.77 -4.58 -4.75
C ASN A 69 -4.86 -3.36 -4.51
N SER A 70 -5.41 -2.22 -4.13
CA SER A 70 -4.65 -0.98 -3.95
C SER A 70 -4.43 -0.67 -2.47
N PRO A 71 -3.25 -0.19 -2.08
CA PRO A 71 -3.01 0.30 -0.74
C PRO A 71 -3.84 1.55 -0.48
N ALA A 72 -4.39 1.64 0.70
CA ALA A 72 -5.20 2.75 1.18
C ALA A 72 -4.81 3.13 2.61
N ALA A 73 -5.05 4.37 2.99
CA ALA A 73 -4.91 4.83 4.36
C ALA A 73 -6.13 5.66 4.76
N LEU A 74 -6.52 5.53 6.00
CA LEU A 74 -7.62 6.29 6.59
C LEU A 74 -7.11 7.03 7.83
N LEU A 75 -7.28 8.35 7.81
CA LEU A 75 -7.06 9.22 8.95
C LEU A 75 -8.40 9.55 9.61
N LEU A 76 -8.54 9.20 10.87
CA LEU A 76 -9.73 9.44 11.69
C LEU A 76 -9.57 10.68 12.57
N GLY A 77 -9.20 11.77 11.97
CA GLY A 77 -9.05 13.02 12.69
C GLY A 77 -8.61 14.16 11.80
N GLU A 78 -8.78 15.34 12.30
CA GLU A 78 -8.36 16.58 11.67
C GLU A 78 -7.45 17.41 12.57
N GLY A 79 -6.78 18.40 12.01
CA GLY A 79 -5.92 19.30 12.75
C GLY A 79 -4.47 18.85 12.90
N MET A 80 -4.06 17.78 12.24
CA MET A 80 -2.68 17.26 12.28
C MET A 80 -1.64 18.23 11.68
N TRP A 81 -2.06 19.20 10.88
CA TRP A 81 -1.16 20.26 10.41
C TRP A 81 -0.49 21.01 11.57
N ARG A 82 -1.17 21.10 12.73
CA ARG A 82 -0.61 21.70 13.96
C ARG A 82 0.60 20.92 14.46
N TRP A 83 0.65 19.62 14.24
CA TRP A 83 1.78 18.78 14.64
C TRP A 83 3.06 19.15 13.89
N ARG A 84 2.92 19.48 12.61
CA ARG A 84 4.04 19.98 11.80
C ARG A 84 4.59 21.29 12.33
N MET A 85 3.69 22.20 12.72
CA MET A 85 4.08 23.52 13.27
C MET A 85 4.74 23.38 14.65
N VAL A 86 4.15 22.56 15.53
CA VAL A 86 4.71 22.33 16.88
C VAL A 86 6.06 21.61 16.79
N GLY A 87 6.20 20.61 15.92
CA GLY A 87 7.47 19.94 15.70
C GLY A 87 8.58 20.92 15.31
N HIS A 88 8.29 21.85 14.41
CA HIS A 88 9.26 22.89 14.05
C HIS A 88 9.62 23.80 15.21
N LEU A 89 8.65 24.22 16.01
CA LEU A 89 8.91 25.05 17.19
C LEU A 89 9.80 24.35 18.23
N GLN A 90 9.68 23.02 18.36
CA GLN A 90 10.43 22.23 19.34
C GLN A 90 11.84 21.87 18.86
N THR A 91 11.99 21.50 17.58
CA THR A 91 13.22 20.92 17.05
C THR A 91 13.93 21.76 15.99
N GLY A 92 13.29 22.84 15.53
CA GLY A 92 13.77 23.64 14.38
C GLY A 92 13.61 22.93 13.04
N SER A 93 12.98 21.75 13.01
CA SER A 93 12.82 20.94 11.79
C SER A 93 11.38 20.41 11.65
N HIS A 94 10.98 20.12 10.41
CA HIS A 94 9.76 19.43 10.07
C HIS A 94 9.99 17.94 9.77
N ASP A 95 11.22 17.44 9.88
CA ASP A 95 11.67 16.18 9.30
C ASP A 95 10.89 14.96 9.79
N ALA A 96 10.61 14.86 11.08
CA ALA A 96 9.85 13.71 11.62
C ALA A 96 8.43 13.64 11.03
N PHE A 97 7.73 14.76 10.99
CA PHE A 97 6.39 14.84 10.43
C PHE A 97 6.40 14.63 8.91
N ASP A 98 7.24 15.35 8.19
CA ASP A 98 7.31 15.30 6.73
C ASP A 98 7.77 13.89 6.25
N THR A 99 8.68 13.24 6.99
CA THR A 99 9.12 11.87 6.67
C THR A 99 8.03 10.85 6.92
N MET A 100 7.24 10.97 7.99
CA MET A 100 6.07 10.12 8.22
C MET A 100 5.11 10.19 7.02
N TRP A 101 4.72 11.40 6.59
CA TRP A 101 3.81 11.57 5.46
C TRP A 101 4.41 11.13 4.13
N ARG A 102 5.70 11.36 3.91
CA ARG A 102 6.38 10.86 2.70
C ARG A 102 6.31 9.34 2.62
N ARG A 103 6.55 8.63 3.73
CA ARG A 103 6.46 7.17 3.76
C ARG A 103 5.04 6.65 3.55
N ILE A 104 4.03 7.34 4.10
CA ILE A 104 2.63 7.03 3.82
C ILE A 104 2.34 7.20 2.32
N VAL A 105 2.75 8.30 1.70
CA VAL A 105 2.55 8.52 0.26
C VAL A 105 3.29 7.47 -0.56
N GLN A 106 4.53 7.15 -0.20
CA GLN A 106 5.29 6.07 -0.85
C GLN A 106 4.56 4.73 -0.74
N TYR A 107 4.02 4.39 0.42
CA TYR A 107 3.20 3.20 0.60
C TYR A 107 1.95 3.23 -0.30
N LEU A 108 1.22 4.33 -0.34
CA LEU A 108 0.00 4.49 -1.15
C LEU A 108 0.27 4.47 -2.66
N THR A 109 1.47 4.87 -3.07
CA THR A 109 1.90 4.86 -4.47
C THR A 109 2.75 3.64 -4.82
N SER A 110 3.18 2.88 -3.80
CA SER A 110 3.83 1.60 -4.07
C SER A 110 2.79 0.69 -4.69
N ASP A 111 3.10 0.22 -5.86
CA ASP A 111 2.39 -0.89 -6.44
C ASP A 111 2.78 -2.14 -5.61
N GLU A 112 2.17 -2.27 -4.41
CA GLU A 112 2.32 -3.48 -3.58
C GLU A 112 1.61 -4.69 -4.21
N SER A 113 1.00 -4.54 -5.36
CA SER A 113 0.91 -5.60 -6.33
C SER A 113 2.30 -5.87 -6.95
N VAL A 114 3.33 -6.00 -6.13
CA VAL A 114 4.45 -6.85 -6.49
C VAL A 114 3.93 -8.28 -6.33
N GLU A 115 2.88 -8.56 -7.09
CA GLU A 115 2.50 -9.90 -7.40
C GLU A 115 3.74 -10.50 -8.06
N ARG A 116 4.22 -11.61 -7.52
CA ARG A 116 5.33 -12.35 -8.14
C ARG A 116 5.01 -12.73 -9.58
N PHE A 117 3.78 -12.53 -9.99
CA PHE A 117 3.26 -12.69 -11.33
C PHE A 117 2.47 -11.44 -11.71
N ARG A 118 2.93 -10.75 -12.74
CA ARG A 118 2.26 -9.58 -13.32
C ARG A 118 1.97 -9.84 -14.78
N ILE A 119 0.75 -9.54 -15.20
CA ILE A 119 0.35 -9.60 -16.60
C ILE A 119 -0.09 -8.21 -17.08
N ASP A 120 0.48 -7.77 -18.19
CA ASP A 120 0.06 -6.59 -18.93
C ASP A 120 -0.81 -7.04 -20.11
N ALA A 121 -2.10 -6.72 -20.06
CA ALA A 121 -3.08 -7.06 -21.09
C ALA A 121 -3.85 -5.80 -21.50
N PRO A 122 -4.16 -5.59 -22.79
CA PRO A 122 -5.04 -4.53 -23.23
C PRO A 122 -6.46 -4.76 -22.69
N ARG A 123 -7.09 -3.69 -22.18
CA ARG A 123 -8.46 -3.79 -21.61
C ARG A 123 -9.54 -3.94 -22.70
N VAL A 124 -9.25 -3.50 -23.89
CA VAL A 124 -10.17 -3.54 -25.05
C VAL A 124 -9.33 -3.88 -26.28
N VAL A 125 -9.76 -4.86 -27.05
CA VAL A 125 -9.14 -5.29 -28.30
C VAL A 125 -10.22 -5.34 -29.38
N ALA A 126 -9.92 -4.88 -30.59
CA ALA A 126 -10.82 -5.04 -31.72
C ALA A 126 -10.75 -6.50 -32.24
N GLU A 127 -11.84 -7.02 -32.80
CA GLU A 127 -11.99 -8.42 -33.22
C GLU A 127 -10.95 -8.87 -34.26
N ASP A 128 -10.43 -7.90 -35.04
CA ASP A 128 -9.45 -8.13 -36.10
C ASP A 128 -7.99 -7.84 -35.67
N GLN A 129 -7.77 -7.57 -34.40
CA GLN A 129 -6.47 -7.14 -33.89
C GLN A 129 -5.78 -8.28 -33.12
N ALA A 130 -4.51 -8.53 -33.47
CA ALA A 130 -3.68 -9.45 -32.69
C ALA A 130 -3.53 -8.96 -31.24
N VAL A 131 -3.74 -9.85 -30.28
CA VAL A 131 -3.61 -9.55 -28.85
C VAL A 131 -2.19 -9.87 -28.40
N ARG A 132 -1.48 -8.87 -27.91
CA ARG A 132 -0.18 -9.07 -27.27
C ARG A 132 -0.31 -9.00 -25.76
N LEU A 133 0.05 -10.07 -25.10
CA LEU A 133 0.11 -10.17 -23.63
C LEU A 133 1.56 -10.25 -23.20
N GLN A 134 1.88 -9.52 -22.13
CA GLN A 134 3.19 -9.62 -21.49
C GLN A 134 3.04 -10.06 -20.06
N ALA A 135 3.81 -11.05 -19.63
CA ALA A 135 3.83 -11.52 -18.26
C ALA A 135 5.23 -11.36 -17.66
N ARG A 136 5.30 -10.98 -16.38
CA ARG A 136 6.53 -10.92 -15.61
C ARG A 136 6.39 -11.82 -14.39
N VAL A 137 7.41 -12.65 -14.17
CA VAL A 137 7.43 -13.62 -13.05
C VAL A 137 8.65 -13.38 -12.19
N TYR A 138 8.43 -13.30 -10.88
CA TYR A 138 9.47 -13.08 -9.88
C TYR A 138 9.48 -14.23 -8.87
N ASP A 139 10.66 -14.60 -8.39
CA ASP A 139 10.85 -15.58 -7.32
C ASP A 139 10.51 -15.03 -5.93
N ALA A 140 10.76 -15.82 -4.88
CA ALA A 140 10.50 -15.43 -3.50
C ALA A 140 11.32 -14.22 -3.02
N THR A 141 12.42 -13.91 -3.70
CA THR A 141 13.33 -12.79 -3.41
C THR A 141 13.09 -11.58 -4.32
N PHE A 142 12.02 -11.60 -5.10
CA PHE A 142 11.71 -10.61 -6.14
C PHE A 142 12.80 -10.48 -7.22
N SER A 143 13.60 -11.52 -7.39
CA SER A 143 14.47 -11.67 -8.54
C SER A 143 13.69 -12.29 -9.71
N PRO A 144 14.06 -11.97 -10.97
CA PRO A 144 13.43 -12.57 -12.14
C PRO A 144 13.44 -14.11 -12.08
N ALA A 145 12.28 -14.73 -12.16
CA ALA A 145 12.18 -16.18 -12.20
C ALA A 145 12.49 -16.69 -13.62
N LEU A 146 13.74 -17.09 -13.83
CA LEU A 146 14.17 -17.65 -15.10
C LEU A 146 13.61 -19.07 -15.30
N GLY A 147 13.02 -19.32 -16.48
CA GLY A 147 12.51 -20.66 -16.85
C GLY A 147 11.17 -21.03 -16.23
N ALA A 148 10.40 -20.08 -15.72
CA ALA A 148 9.04 -20.33 -15.29
C ALA A 148 8.15 -20.69 -16.50
N GLU A 149 7.31 -21.68 -16.36
CA GLU A 149 6.27 -21.99 -17.34
C GLU A 149 5.04 -21.13 -17.06
N VAL A 150 4.67 -20.30 -18.02
CA VAL A 150 3.51 -19.41 -17.92
C VAL A 150 2.48 -19.85 -18.96
N ALA A 151 1.31 -20.28 -18.49
CA ALA A 151 0.21 -20.69 -19.32
C ALA A 151 -0.98 -19.73 -19.18
N LEU A 152 -1.69 -19.50 -20.27
CA LEU A 152 -2.97 -18.80 -20.32
C LEU A 152 -4.07 -19.77 -20.67
N VAL A 153 -5.13 -19.78 -19.90
CA VAL A 153 -6.39 -20.44 -20.25
C VAL A 153 -7.41 -19.35 -20.53
N LEU A 154 -7.91 -19.32 -21.76
CA LEU A 154 -8.92 -18.38 -22.20
C LEU A 154 -10.24 -19.15 -22.37
N THR A 155 -11.25 -18.77 -21.60
CA THR A 155 -12.59 -19.40 -21.67
C THR A 155 -13.53 -18.50 -22.45
N ASP A 156 -14.18 -19.02 -23.48
CA ASP A 156 -15.18 -18.27 -24.24
C ASP A 156 -16.54 -18.21 -23.50
N GLU A 157 -17.48 -17.43 -24.05
CA GLU A 157 -18.85 -17.31 -23.50
C GLU A 157 -19.62 -18.63 -23.46
N LYS A 158 -19.18 -19.65 -24.20
CA LYS A 158 -19.79 -21.00 -24.26
C LYS A 158 -19.13 -21.99 -23.33
N GLY A 159 -18.10 -21.53 -22.57
CA GLY A 159 -17.35 -22.36 -21.64
C GLY A 159 -16.30 -23.26 -22.30
N LEU A 160 -15.85 -22.95 -23.53
CA LEU A 160 -14.75 -23.65 -24.19
C LEU A 160 -13.43 -23.04 -23.78
N ASP A 161 -12.47 -23.87 -23.37
CA ASP A 161 -11.14 -23.47 -22.93
C ASP A 161 -10.11 -23.58 -24.05
N PHE A 162 -9.36 -22.51 -24.23
CA PHE A 162 -8.22 -22.42 -25.15
C PHE A 162 -6.95 -22.25 -24.32
N ASN A 163 -5.99 -23.14 -24.50
CA ASN A 163 -4.74 -23.14 -23.75
C ASN A 163 -3.61 -22.54 -24.59
N PHE A 164 -2.92 -21.58 -24.07
CA PHE A 164 -1.77 -20.94 -24.70
C PHE A 164 -0.56 -20.97 -23.74
N MET A 165 0.63 -21.05 -24.30
CA MET A 165 1.88 -20.98 -23.54
C MET A 165 2.63 -19.71 -23.91
N PHE A 166 3.08 -18.97 -22.90
CA PHE A 166 3.95 -17.84 -23.12
C PHE A 166 5.35 -18.30 -23.53
N SER A 167 5.97 -17.59 -24.47
CA SER A 167 7.38 -17.76 -24.81
C SER A 167 8.23 -16.72 -24.07
N GLY A 168 9.47 -17.07 -23.74
CA GLY A 168 10.44 -16.11 -23.18
C GLY A 168 10.67 -14.96 -24.14
N HIS A 169 10.85 -13.73 -23.61
CA HIS A 169 11.03 -12.54 -24.42
C HIS A 169 12.35 -12.60 -25.23
N PRO A 170 12.33 -12.33 -26.54
CA PRO A 170 13.53 -12.46 -27.39
C PRO A 170 14.63 -11.43 -27.09
N ASP A 171 14.33 -10.31 -26.43
CA ASP A 171 15.26 -9.23 -26.15
C ASP A 171 16.13 -9.43 -24.89
N GLY A 172 16.09 -10.64 -24.30
CA GLY A 172 16.97 -10.96 -23.17
C GLY A 172 16.66 -10.26 -21.84
N GLU A 173 15.54 -9.54 -21.72
CA GLU A 173 15.03 -9.13 -20.42
C GLU A 173 14.60 -10.38 -19.64
N ALA A 174 15.36 -10.69 -18.62
CA ALA A 174 15.28 -11.93 -17.84
C ALA A 174 13.91 -12.17 -17.15
N THR A 175 12.97 -11.23 -17.26
CA THR A 175 11.67 -11.24 -16.58
C THR A 175 10.47 -11.31 -17.53
N GLY A 176 10.67 -11.17 -18.82
CA GLY A 176 9.58 -11.01 -19.79
C GLY A 176 9.16 -12.33 -20.45
N TYR A 177 7.88 -12.62 -20.42
CA TYR A 177 7.21 -13.66 -21.22
C TYR A 177 6.21 -12.98 -22.13
N GLN A 178 6.13 -13.38 -23.40
CA GLN A 178 5.23 -12.80 -24.38
C GLN A 178 4.35 -13.87 -25.01
N LEU A 179 3.09 -13.52 -25.25
CA LEU A 179 2.14 -14.30 -26.01
C LEU A 179 1.50 -13.41 -27.05
N ASP A 180 1.58 -13.79 -28.31
CA ASP A 180 0.87 -13.16 -29.42
C ASP A 180 -0.25 -14.12 -29.87
N MET A 181 -1.50 -13.63 -29.91
CA MET A 181 -2.69 -14.38 -30.33
C MET A 181 -3.37 -13.70 -31.49
#